data_571ab6d97f71076b1b228f3769030b67
#
_entry.id   571ab6d97f71076b1b228f3769030b67
#
_cell.length_a   1.000
_cell.length_b   1.000
_cell.length_c   1.000
_cell.angle_alpha   90.00
_cell.angle_beta   90.00
_cell.angle_gamma   90.00
#
_symmetry.space_group_name_H-M   'P 1'
#
loop_
_entity.id
_entity.type
_entity.pdbx_description
1 polymer ?
#
loop_
_entity_poly.entity_id
_entity_poly.type
_entity_poly.pdbx_seq_one_letter_code
_entity_poly.pdbx_strand_id
1 'polypeptide(L)'
;MTTVQQRFAVPPDVLWNVLPAGVAAIGGQQPVYDGPRGFATCRTGMSLLSWGQHINVTVSPSEGGSTLTIMTVLKLGVWDWGEGKRIANRFAAAVAYAAGTAALT
;
A
#
# COMPACT_ATOMS: atom_id res chain seq x y z
N MET A 1 -7.35 5.69 11.06
CA MET A 1 -6.05 5.40 10.41
C MET A 1 -5.68 3.95 10.63
N THR A 2 -5.26 3.28 9.57
CA THR A 2 -4.85 1.89 9.63
C THR A 2 -3.45 1.76 9.05
N THR A 3 -2.60 0.98 9.69
CA THR A 3 -1.25 0.72 9.20
C THR A 3 -1.08 -0.80 9.06
N VAL A 4 -0.64 -1.23 7.88
CA VAL A 4 -0.27 -2.61 7.61
C VAL A 4 1.18 -2.64 7.20
N GLN A 5 1.95 -3.53 7.80
CA GLN A 5 3.37 -3.66 7.52
C GLN A 5 3.68 -5.12 7.23
N GLN A 6 4.35 -5.36 6.11
CA GLN A 6 4.74 -6.72 5.71
C GLN A 6 6.18 -6.73 5.24
N ARG A 7 6.87 -7.81 5.51
CA ARG A 7 8.25 -8.02 5.10
C ARG A 7 8.30 -9.01 3.95
N PHE A 8 9.27 -8.78 3.05
CA PHE A 8 9.44 -9.60 1.85
C PHE A 8 10.92 -9.95 1.68
N ALA A 9 11.20 -11.12 1.14
CA ALA A 9 12.56 -11.59 0.88
C ALA A 9 13.08 -11.11 -0.48
N VAL A 10 12.71 -9.91 -0.90
CA VAL A 10 13.18 -9.29 -2.14
C VAL A 10 13.75 -7.91 -1.83
N PRO A 11 14.71 -7.41 -2.66
CA PRO A 11 15.27 -6.08 -2.43
C PRO A 11 14.22 -4.98 -2.53
N PRO A 12 14.44 -3.82 -1.88
CA PRO A 12 13.49 -2.72 -1.93
C PRO A 12 13.12 -2.25 -3.33
N ASP A 13 14.07 -2.25 -4.26
CA ASP A 13 13.81 -1.83 -5.63
C ASP A 13 12.83 -2.76 -6.34
N VAL A 14 12.82 -4.04 -6.01
CA VAL A 14 11.84 -4.97 -6.57
C VAL A 14 10.44 -4.61 -6.13
N LEU A 15 10.24 -4.33 -4.83
CA LEU A 15 8.94 -3.87 -4.34
C LEU A 15 8.57 -2.53 -4.97
N TRP A 16 9.51 -1.61 -5.02
CA TRP A 16 9.27 -0.27 -5.56
C TRP A 16 8.74 -0.34 -6.99
N ASN A 17 9.35 -1.18 -7.82
CA ASN A 17 9.01 -1.29 -9.23
C ASN A 17 7.62 -1.89 -9.47
N VAL A 18 7.06 -2.59 -8.50
CA VAL A 18 5.74 -3.22 -8.63
C VAL A 18 4.63 -2.49 -7.85
N LEU A 19 4.94 -1.34 -7.22
CA LEU A 19 3.92 -0.55 -6.53
C LEU A 19 2.72 -0.19 -7.42
N PRO A 20 2.91 0.11 -8.72
CA PRO A 20 1.75 0.39 -9.58
C PRO A 20 0.72 -0.74 -9.62
N ALA A 21 1.15 -1.98 -9.45
CA ALA A 21 0.22 -3.11 -9.37
C ALA A 21 -0.69 -3.00 -8.14
N GLY A 22 -0.13 -2.56 -7.02
CA GLY A 22 -0.92 -2.32 -5.81
C GLY A 22 -1.90 -1.18 -6.00
N VAL A 23 -1.46 -0.09 -6.60
CA VAL A 23 -2.33 1.06 -6.90
C VAL A 23 -3.50 0.62 -7.78
N ALA A 24 -3.22 -0.15 -8.83
CA ALA A 24 -4.26 -0.64 -9.73
C ALA A 24 -5.26 -1.55 -9.00
N ALA A 25 -4.76 -2.40 -8.12
CA ALA A 25 -5.61 -3.38 -7.42
C ALA A 25 -6.64 -2.73 -6.50
N ILE A 26 -6.35 -1.54 -5.98
CA ILE A 26 -7.26 -0.82 -5.10
C ILE A 26 -8.02 0.29 -5.82
N GLY A 27 -7.85 0.41 -7.15
CA GLY A 27 -8.46 1.51 -7.89
C GLY A 27 -7.89 2.87 -7.48
N GLY A 28 -6.60 2.91 -7.17
CA GLY A 28 -5.95 4.13 -6.70
C GLY A 28 -5.95 5.23 -7.74
N GLN A 29 -6.14 6.46 -7.28
CA GLN A 29 -6.21 7.65 -8.12
C GLN A 29 -5.08 8.59 -7.75
N GLN A 30 -4.61 9.36 -8.72
CA GLN A 30 -3.60 10.39 -8.56
C GLN A 30 -2.35 9.87 -7.83
N PRO A 31 -1.73 8.77 -8.32
CA PRO A 31 -0.55 8.26 -7.66
C PRO A 31 0.64 9.20 -7.82
N VAL A 32 1.42 9.35 -6.76
CA VAL A 32 2.66 10.12 -6.75
C VAL A 32 3.75 9.23 -6.17
N TYR A 33 4.87 9.13 -6.88
CA TYR A 33 5.99 8.29 -6.47
C TYR A 33 7.22 9.15 -6.21
N ASP A 34 7.76 9.04 -5.00
CA ASP A 34 9.01 9.73 -4.62
C ASP A 34 10.07 8.66 -4.45
N GLY A 35 10.77 8.34 -5.56
CA GLY A 35 11.77 7.27 -5.59
C GLY A 35 12.89 7.45 -4.57
N PRO A 36 13.52 8.64 -4.49
CA PRO A 36 14.60 8.85 -3.52
C PRO A 36 14.21 8.59 -2.07
N ARG A 37 12.95 8.79 -1.72
CA ARG A 37 12.46 8.57 -0.35
C ARG A 37 11.82 7.20 -0.17
N GLY A 38 11.61 6.45 -1.25
CA GLY A 38 10.88 5.19 -1.17
C GLY A 38 9.44 5.37 -0.72
N PHE A 39 8.83 6.48 -1.07
CA PHE A 39 7.52 6.88 -0.58
C PHE A 39 6.58 7.14 -1.74
N ALA A 40 5.36 6.61 -1.65
CA ALA A 40 4.34 6.84 -2.67
C ALA A 40 3.01 7.14 -2.00
N THR A 41 2.16 7.88 -2.70
CA THR A 41 0.81 8.18 -2.24
C THR A 41 -0.18 7.97 -3.36
N CYS A 42 -1.40 7.63 -3.00
CA CYS A 42 -2.53 7.67 -3.91
C CYS A 42 -3.80 7.84 -3.08
N ARG A 43 -4.94 7.91 -3.75
CA ARG A 43 -6.23 8.05 -3.10
C ARG A 43 -7.19 7.03 -3.66
N THR A 44 -8.12 6.57 -2.84
CA THR A 44 -9.28 5.83 -3.33
C THR A 44 -10.46 6.78 -3.46
N GLY A 45 -11.39 6.47 -4.37
CA GLY A 45 -12.59 7.28 -4.54
C GLY A 45 -13.60 7.06 -3.43
N MET A 46 -14.70 7.80 -3.48
CA MET A 46 -15.81 7.63 -2.55
C MET A 46 -16.40 6.24 -2.64
N SER A 47 -16.85 5.74 -1.50
CA SER A 47 -17.61 4.51 -1.41
C SER A 47 -18.89 4.78 -0.62
N LEU A 48 -19.74 3.75 -0.46
CA LEU A 48 -20.92 3.86 0.38
C LEU A 48 -20.58 4.09 1.85
N LEU A 49 -19.35 3.78 2.26
CA LEU A 49 -18.91 3.83 3.66
C LEU A 49 -18.07 5.06 3.96
N SER A 50 -17.48 5.70 2.95
CA SER A 50 -16.56 6.80 3.19
C SER A 50 -16.43 7.70 1.96
N TRP A 51 -15.79 8.86 2.16
CA TRP A 51 -15.44 9.80 1.10
C TRP A 51 -14.13 9.42 0.41
N GLY A 52 -13.64 8.23 0.66
CA GLY A 52 -12.39 7.76 0.15
C GLY A 52 -11.29 7.82 1.20
N GLN A 53 -10.12 7.33 0.84
CA GLN A 53 -8.99 7.29 1.75
C GLN A 53 -7.73 7.77 1.07
N HIS A 54 -6.84 8.38 1.86
CA HIS A 54 -5.48 8.65 1.46
C HIS A 54 -4.64 7.42 1.78
N ILE A 55 -3.85 6.99 0.82
CA ILE A 55 -3.00 5.82 0.95
C ILE A 55 -1.55 6.29 0.88
N ASN A 56 -0.80 6.02 1.93
CA ASN A 56 0.62 6.31 2.01
C ASN A 56 1.38 4.99 2.04
N VAL A 57 2.36 4.85 1.16
CA VAL A 57 3.12 3.62 1.01
C VAL A 57 4.60 3.93 1.16
N THR A 58 5.29 3.15 1.98
CA THR A 58 6.72 3.27 2.16
C THR A 58 7.37 1.93 1.90
N VAL A 59 8.43 1.93 1.09
CA VAL A 59 9.29 0.77 0.88
C VAL A 59 10.64 1.08 1.51
N SER A 60 11.08 0.22 2.41
CA SER A 60 12.36 0.40 3.08
C SER A 60 13.13 -0.90 3.12
N PRO A 61 14.47 -0.82 3.16
CA PRO A 61 15.28 -2.03 3.33
C PRO A 61 15.08 -2.61 4.73
N SER A 62 15.14 -3.92 4.81
CA SER A 62 15.14 -4.63 6.09
C SER A 62 16.04 -5.83 5.98
N GLU A 63 16.34 -6.44 7.12
CA GLU A 63 17.21 -7.60 7.15
C GLU A 63 16.62 -8.73 6.30
N GLY A 64 17.40 -9.19 5.34
CA GLY A 64 16.97 -10.26 4.44
C GLY A 64 16.03 -9.83 3.32
N GLY A 65 15.80 -8.52 3.15
CA GLY A 65 14.90 -8.08 2.09
C GLY A 65 14.41 -6.66 2.24
N SER A 66 13.10 -6.49 2.29
CA SER A 66 12.47 -5.17 2.36
C SER A 66 11.18 -5.22 3.14
N THR A 67 10.75 -4.05 3.59
CA THR A 67 9.48 -3.87 4.31
C THR A 67 8.58 -2.93 3.52
N LEU A 68 7.34 -3.34 3.36
CA LEU A 68 6.28 -2.55 2.76
C LEU A 68 5.37 -2.07 3.88
N THR A 69 5.24 -0.76 4.03
CA THR A 69 4.34 -0.16 5.02
C THR A 69 3.25 0.59 4.28
N ILE A 70 2.01 0.26 4.58
CA ILE A 70 0.84 0.88 3.95
C ILE A 70 0.01 1.51 5.05
N MET A 71 -0.17 2.82 4.96
CA MET A 71 -0.98 3.56 5.92
C MET A 71 -2.19 4.12 5.18
N THR A 72 -3.37 3.80 5.67
CA THR A 72 -4.61 4.34 5.12
C THR A 72 -5.20 5.34 6.09
N VAL A 73 -5.58 6.50 5.57
CA VAL A 73 -6.18 7.58 6.36
C VAL A 73 -7.53 7.91 5.76
N LEU A 74 -8.57 7.75 6.55
CA LEU A 74 -9.93 8.07 6.12
C LEU A 74 -10.04 9.57 5.88
N LYS A 75 -10.42 9.95 4.66
CA LYS A 75 -10.48 11.35 4.27
C LYS A 75 -11.58 12.09 5.00
N LEU A 76 -12.76 11.47 5.09
CA LEU A 76 -13.93 12.03 5.77
C LEU A 76 -14.88 10.89 6.07
N GLY A 77 -15.44 10.88 7.26
CA GLY A 77 -16.36 9.84 7.71
C GLY A 77 -16.15 9.55 9.18
N VAL A 78 -17.09 8.82 9.76
CA VAL A 78 -17.09 8.50 11.18
C VAL A 78 -16.51 7.11 11.45
N TRP A 79 -16.76 6.18 10.54
CA TRP A 79 -16.36 4.79 10.70
C TRP A 79 -15.61 4.30 9.50
N ASP A 80 -14.52 3.58 9.76
CA ASP A 80 -13.75 2.92 8.72
C ASP A 80 -14.38 1.58 8.30
N TRP A 81 -15.07 0.91 9.21
CA TRP A 81 -15.70 -0.41 8.97
C TRP A 81 -14.70 -1.47 8.48
N GLY A 82 -13.42 -1.28 8.78
CA GLY A 82 -12.37 -2.18 8.27
C GLY A 82 -11.99 -1.94 6.82
N GLU A 83 -12.47 -0.89 6.18
CA GLU A 83 -12.17 -0.58 4.78
C GLU A 83 -10.68 -0.32 4.58
N GLY A 84 -10.06 0.46 5.48
CA GLY A 84 -8.64 0.76 5.38
C GLY A 84 -7.78 -0.48 5.41
N LYS A 85 -8.11 -1.41 6.30
CA LYS A 85 -7.36 -2.67 6.40
C LYS A 85 -7.55 -3.54 5.15
N ARG A 86 -8.77 -3.60 4.62
CA ARG A 86 -9.04 -4.35 3.39
C ARG A 86 -8.27 -3.77 2.21
N ILE A 87 -8.25 -2.44 2.09
CA ILE A 87 -7.53 -1.75 1.04
C ILE A 87 -6.03 -2.04 1.16
N ALA A 88 -5.47 -1.88 2.36
CA ALA A 88 -4.05 -2.12 2.59
C ALA A 88 -3.66 -3.57 2.29
N ASN A 89 -4.48 -4.53 2.71
CA ASN A 89 -4.20 -5.94 2.46
C ASN A 89 -4.30 -6.28 0.97
N ARG A 90 -5.25 -5.68 0.26
CA ARG A 90 -5.37 -5.88 -1.19
C ARG A 90 -4.19 -5.31 -1.93
N PHE A 91 -3.73 -4.13 -1.51
CA PHE A 91 -2.52 -3.51 -2.07
C PHE A 91 -1.32 -4.43 -1.88
N ALA A 92 -1.09 -4.87 -0.65
CA ALA A 92 0.04 -5.73 -0.32
C ALA A 92 0.01 -7.06 -1.07
N ALA A 93 -1.18 -7.67 -1.21
CA ALA A 93 -1.31 -8.93 -1.95
C ALA A 93 -0.98 -8.76 -3.42
N ALA A 94 -1.41 -7.65 -4.03
CA ALA A 94 -1.10 -7.37 -5.44
C ALA A 94 0.39 -7.14 -5.66
N VAL A 95 1.03 -6.42 -4.72
CA VAL A 95 2.49 -6.19 -4.78
C VAL A 95 3.23 -7.52 -4.64
N ALA A 96 2.83 -8.35 -3.69
CA ALA A 96 3.44 -9.67 -3.50
C ALA A 96 3.34 -10.53 -4.76
N TYR A 97 2.16 -10.57 -5.35
CA TYR A 97 1.94 -11.32 -6.57
C TYR A 97 2.80 -10.81 -7.72
N ALA A 98 2.84 -9.50 -7.91
CA ALA A 98 3.62 -8.89 -9.00
C ALA A 98 5.12 -9.06 -8.80
N ALA A 99 5.58 -9.09 -7.55
CA ALA A 99 6.99 -9.33 -7.23
C ALA A 99 7.36 -10.82 -7.28
N GLY A 100 6.39 -11.70 -7.43
CA GLY A 100 6.64 -13.14 -7.47
C GLY A 100 7.05 -13.72 -6.13
N THR A 101 6.57 -13.15 -5.02
CA THR A 101 6.94 -13.58 -3.68
C THR A 101 5.73 -13.53 -2.76
N ALA A 102 5.86 -14.12 -1.59
CA ALA A 102 4.87 -14.05 -0.53
C ALA A 102 5.42 -13.22 0.62
N ALA A 103 4.55 -12.61 1.39
CA ALA A 103 4.97 -11.88 2.58
C ALA A 103 5.59 -12.84 3.59
N LEU A 104 6.65 -12.40 4.26
CA LEU A 104 7.31 -13.16 5.33
C LEU A 104 6.56 -13.01 6.66
N THR A 105 5.97 -11.85 6.87
CA THR A 105 5.21 -11.56 8.10
C THR A 105 4.03 -10.65 7.80
#